data_a671c5db5acdf308d6e4ce6feaa2be07
#
_entry.id   a671c5db5acdf308d6e4ce6feaa2be07
#
_cell.length_a   1.000
_cell.length_b   1.000
_cell.length_c   1.000
_cell.angle_alpha   90.00
_cell.angle_beta   90.00
_cell.angle_gamma   90.00
#
_symmetry.space_group_name_H-M   'P 1'
#
loop_
_entity.id
_entity.type
_entity.pdbx_description
1 polymer ?
#
loop_
_entity_poly.entity_id
_entity_poly.type
_entity_poly.pdbx_seq_one_letter_code
_entity_poly.pdbx_strand_id
1 'polypeptide(L)'
;MTAKKSGAGQPVEADQGLVEQWRDMLALHARTHCELDRALGRHGLCASDFEVLDVLAESGVPGAVCSYRVQEIAERVHLSQSALSRLIARLEKDGLVERGMCAEDRRGVRVALTGKGRALHGDVLPVQRAVLTRMLAGPGVGAG
;
A
#
# COMPACT_ATOMS: atom_id res chain seq x y z
N MET A 1 38.24 -17.78 23.70
CA MET A 1 38.41 -16.59 22.93
C MET A 1 38.24 -16.79 21.47
N THR A 2 38.86 -17.79 20.96
CA THR A 2 38.75 -18.10 19.56
C THR A 2 37.43 -18.74 19.18
N ALA A 3 36.65 -19.13 20.15
CA ALA A 3 35.36 -19.78 19.88
C ALA A 3 34.39 -18.91 19.12
N LYS A 4 34.48 -17.61 19.29
CA LYS A 4 33.62 -16.69 18.58
C LYS A 4 33.88 -16.67 17.07
N LYS A 5 35.13 -16.83 16.70
CA LYS A 5 35.53 -16.78 15.32
C LYS A 5 35.09 -18.00 14.52
N SER A 6 35.04 -19.13 15.20
CA SER A 6 34.65 -20.35 14.48
C SER A 6 33.18 -20.34 14.09
N GLY A 7 32.37 -19.62 14.83
CA GLY A 7 30.96 -19.49 14.48
C GLY A 7 30.70 -18.54 13.33
N ALA A 8 31.66 -17.66 13.04
CA ALA A 8 31.45 -16.63 12.04
C ALA A 8 31.56 -17.16 10.61
N GLY A 9 32.20 -18.31 10.40
CA GLY A 9 32.41 -18.83 9.07
C GLY A 9 31.17 -19.44 8.44
N GLN A 10 30.33 -20.08 9.24
CA GLN A 10 29.15 -20.76 8.71
C GLN A 10 28.00 -19.85 8.33
N PRO A 11 27.71 -18.81 9.09
CA PRO A 11 26.59 -17.92 8.72
C PRO A 11 26.80 -17.16 7.41
N VAL A 12 28.02 -17.11 6.90
CA VAL A 12 28.31 -16.31 5.70
C VAL A 12 27.54 -16.79 4.48
N GLU A 13 27.46 -18.07 4.26
CA GLU A 13 26.72 -18.61 3.12
C GLU A 13 25.21 -18.43 3.29
N ALA A 14 24.71 -18.72 4.49
CA ALA A 14 23.31 -18.50 4.79
C ALA A 14 22.96 -17.02 4.69
N ASP A 15 23.85 -16.15 5.19
CA ASP A 15 23.65 -14.71 5.10
C ASP A 15 23.63 -14.23 3.67
N GLN A 16 24.47 -14.80 2.81
CA GLN A 16 24.52 -14.41 1.41
C GLN A 16 23.22 -14.77 0.71
N GLY A 17 22.68 -15.94 0.97
CA GLY A 17 21.39 -16.33 0.41
C GLY A 17 20.26 -15.44 0.88
N LEU A 18 20.27 -15.07 2.15
CA LEU A 18 19.27 -14.17 2.70
C LEU A 18 19.39 -12.77 2.10
N VAL A 19 20.61 -12.31 1.89
CA VAL A 19 20.84 -11.00 1.27
C VAL A 19 20.33 -11.00 -0.16
N GLU A 20 20.59 -12.05 -0.92
CA GLU A 20 20.10 -12.15 -2.28
C GLU A 20 18.57 -12.17 -2.31
N GLN A 21 17.97 -12.95 -1.42
CA GLN A 21 16.51 -12.98 -1.31
C GLN A 21 15.93 -11.62 -1.00
N TRP A 22 16.55 -10.91 -0.06
CA TRP A 22 16.13 -9.57 0.31
C TRP A 22 16.23 -8.61 -0.88
N ARG A 23 17.34 -8.66 -1.61
CA ARG A 23 17.52 -7.81 -2.77
C ARG A 23 16.55 -8.14 -3.89
N ASP A 24 16.22 -9.40 -4.07
CA ASP A 24 15.22 -9.81 -5.05
C ASP A 24 13.85 -9.24 -4.70
N MET A 25 13.49 -9.25 -3.42
CA MET A 25 12.24 -8.64 -2.97
C MET A 25 12.23 -7.13 -3.21
N LEU A 26 13.35 -6.47 -2.92
CA LEU A 26 13.46 -5.03 -3.17
C LEU A 26 13.33 -4.73 -4.67
N ALA A 27 13.97 -5.53 -5.52
CA ALA A 27 13.91 -5.33 -6.94
C ALA A 27 12.49 -5.55 -7.47
N LEU A 28 11.83 -6.60 -7.01
CA LEU A 28 10.45 -6.88 -7.41
C LEU A 28 9.53 -5.76 -6.97
N HIS A 29 9.68 -5.30 -5.72
CA HIS A 29 8.89 -4.18 -5.21
C HIS A 29 9.10 -2.93 -6.05
N ALA A 30 10.35 -2.60 -6.35
CA ALA A 30 10.67 -1.38 -7.12
C ALA A 30 10.06 -1.45 -8.52
N ARG A 31 10.19 -2.58 -9.19
CA ARG A 31 9.63 -2.74 -10.54
C ARG A 31 8.10 -2.68 -10.52
N THR A 32 7.50 -3.36 -9.55
CA THR A 32 6.04 -3.39 -9.42
C THR A 32 5.51 -2.00 -9.13
N HIS A 33 6.16 -1.30 -8.20
CA HIS A 33 5.74 0.05 -7.83
C HIS A 33 5.83 1.00 -9.03
N CYS A 34 6.90 0.88 -9.81
CA CYS A 34 7.09 1.69 -11.02
C CYS A 34 5.99 1.44 -12.03
N GLU A 35 5.63 0.16 -12.26
CA GLU A 35 4.58 -0.17 -13.21
C GLU A 35 3.21 0.27 -12.72
N LEU A 36 2.97 0.18 -11.42
CA LEU A 36 1.75 0.69 -10.82
C LEU A 36 1.65 2.20 -11.01
N ASP A 37 2.72 2.94 -10.70
CA ASP A 37 2.72 4.39 -10.88
C ASP A 37 2.44 4.78 -12.32
N ARG A 38 3.00 4.04 -13.26
CA ARG A 38 2.79 4.32 -14.68
C ARG A 38 1.34 4.10 -15.08
N ALA A 39 0.77 2.96 -14.70
CA ALA A 39 -0.60 2.62 -15.08
C ALA A 39 -1.62 3.53 -14.38
N LEU A 40 -1.41 3.79 -13.10
CA LEU A 40 -2.31 4.61 -12.29
C LEU A 40 -2.17 6.10 -12.59
N GLY A 41 -1.00 6.51 -13.08
CA GLY A 41 -0.74 7.90 -13.42
C GLY A 41 -1.70 8.46 -14.46
N ARG A 42 -2.21 7.61 -15.33
CA ARG A 42 -3.22 8.00 -16.33
C ARG A 42 -4.52 8.45 -15.69
N HIS A 43 -4.73 8.05 -14.44
CA HIS A 43 -5.92 8.39 -13.66
C HIS A 43 -5.61 9.41 -12.57
N GLY A 44 -4.41 9.98 -12.58
CA GLY A 44 -4.00 10.97 -11.60
C GLY A 44 -3.59 10.40 -10.26
N LEU A 45 -3.30 9.11 -10.20
CA LEU A 45 -2.96 8.42 -8.96
C LEU A 45 -1.56 7.81 -9.04
N CYS A 46 -0.95 7.64 -7.89
CA CYS A 46 0.24 6.79 -7.75
C CYS A 46 -0.13 5.52 -6.98
N ALA A 47 0.80 4.59 -6.91
CA ALA A 47 0.57 3.32 -6.23
C ALA A 47 0.11 3.52 -4.78
N SER A 48 0.76 4.44 -4.07
CA SER A 48 0.41 4.69 -2.67
C SER A 48 -0.96 5.33 -2.52
N ASP A 49 -1.33 6.23 -3.45
CA ASP A 49 -2.68 6.82 -3.47
C ASP A 49 -3.73 5.72 -3.55
N PHE A 50 -3.52 4.80 -4.48
CA PHE A 50 -4.48 3.71 -4.69
C PHE A 50 -4.57 2.81 -3.46
N GLU A 51 -3.45 2.51 -2.81
CA GLU A 51 -3.48 1.67 -1.61
C GLU A 51 -4.36 2.28 -0.52
N VAL A 52 -4.29 3.59 -0.34
CA VAL A 52 -5.14 4.27 0.63
C VAL A 52 -6.61 4.17 0.22
N LEU A 53 -6.91 4.44 -1.04
CA LEU A 53 -8.28 4.32 -1.53
C LEU A 53 -8.81 2.89 -1.39
N ASP A 54 -7.95 1.91 -1.66
CA ASP A 54 -8.33 0.50 -1.60
C ASP A 54 -8.65 0.06 -0.16
N VAL A 55 -7.82 0.48 0.79
CA VAL A 55 -8.06 0.20 2.21
C VAL A 55 -9.39 0.84 2.65
N LEU A 56 -9.63 2.08 2.24
CA LEU A 56 -10.88 2.76 2.58
C LEU A 56 -12.09 2.10 1.93
N ALA A 57 -11.93 1.55 0.74
CA ALA A 57 -13.00 0.86 0.05
C ALA A 57 -13.35 -0.48 0.70
N GLU A 58 -12.38 -1.13 1.32
CA GLU A 58 -12.62 -2.40 2.01
C GLU A 58 -13.58 -2.28 3.18
N SER A 59 -13.66 -1.11 3.77
CA SER A 59 -14.56 -0.91 4.91
C SER A 59 -16.03 -1.09 4.54
N GLY A 60 -16.33 -1.02 3.27
CA GLY A 60 -17.47 -1.62 2.57
C GLY A 60 -18.87 -1.48 3.11
N VAL A 61 -19.09 -0.81 4.22
CA VAL A 61 -20.44 -0.65 4.74
C VAL A 61 -21.01 0.63 4.14
N PRO A 62 -22.00 0.52 3.26
CA PRO A 62 -22.64 1.72 2.71
C PRO A 62 -23.18 2.56 3.86
N GLY A 63 -22.80 3.83 3.88
CA GLY A 63 -23.25 4.74 4.91
C GLY A 63 -22.42 4.76 6.18
N ALA A 64 -21.34 4.00 6.24
CA ALA A 64 -20.42 4.10 7.36
C ALA A 64 -19.71 5.45 7.30
N VAL A 65 -20.05 6.30 8.23
CA VAL A 65 -19.51 7.66 8.28
C VAL A 65 -18.07 7.67 8.76
N CYS A 66 -17.69 6.64 9.50
CA CYS A 66 -16.37 6.53 10.10
C CYS A 66 -15.68 5.27 9.59
N SER A 67 -14.77 5.42 8.65
CA SER A 67 -14.08 4.26 8.08
C SER A 67 -12.84 3.89 8.88
N TYR A 68 -11.83 4.74 8.84
CA TYR A 68 -10.54 4.43 9.45
C TYR A 68 -9.92 5.66 10.05
N ARG A 69 -9.20 5.45 11.14
CA ARG A 69 -8.29 6.45 11.67
C ARG A 69 -7.03 6.45 10.81
N VAL A 70 -6.37 7.61 10.76
CA VAL A 70 -5.12 7.74 10.00
C VAL A 70 -4.10 6.68 10.42
N GLN A 71 -4.01 6.42 11.72
CA GLN A 71 -3.08 5.43 12.25
C GLN A 71 -3.39 4.03 11.74
N GLU A 72 -4.66 3.67 11.67
CA GLU A 72 -5.09 2.36 11.16
C GLU A 72 -4.73 2.20 9.68
N ILE A 73 -4.88 3.28 8.92
CA ILE A 73 -4.49 3.27 7.50
C ILE A 73 -2.98 3.10 7.38
N ALA A 74 -2.22 3.83 8.19
CA ALA A 74 -0.76 3.76 8.14
C ALA A 74 -0.25 2.33 8.36
N GLU A 75 -0.86 1.61 9.27
CA GLU A 75 -0.49 0.22 9.54
C GLU A 75 -0.78 -0.70 8.36
N ARG A 76 -1.88 -0.43 7.64
CA ARG A 76 -2.30 -1.25 6.50
C ARG A 76 -1.47 -0.99 5.25
N VAL A 77 -1.06 0.24 5.02
CA VAL A 77 -0.37 0.62 3.79
C VAL A 77 1.14 0.73 3.95
N HIS A 78 1.64 0.55 5.15
CA HIS A 78 3.09 0.56 5.45
C HIS A 78 3.76 1.88 5.06
N LEU A 79 3.11 2.98 5.34
CA LEU A 79 3.66 4.32 5.17
C LEU A 79 3.88 4.95 6.54
N SER A 80 4.83 5.86 6.63
CA SER A 80 4.99 6.65 7.83
C SER A 80 3.79 7.57 8.00
N GLN A 81 3.53 7.99 9.23
CA GLN A 81 2.40 8.87 9.49
C GLN A 81 2.53 10.19 8.75
N SER A 82 3.76 10.73 8.67
CA SER A 82 3.96 12.00 7.96
C SER A 82 3.73 11.87 6.46
N ALA A 83 4.19 10.77 5.85
CA ALA A 83 3.95 10.52 4.44
C ALA A 83 2.47 10.34 4.17
N LEU A 84 1.80 9.56 5.02
CA LEU A 84 0.37 9.30 4.87
C LEU A 84 -0.44 10.57 5.05
N SER A 85 -0.10 11.41 6.03
CA SER A 85 -0.82 12.66 6.27
C SER A 85 -0.78 13.57 5.04
N ARG A 86 0.38 13.67 4.41
CA ARG A 86 0.52 14.45 3.18
C ARG A 86 -0.28 13.87 2.03
N LEU A 87 -0.28 12.55 1.93
CA LEU A 87 -1.04 11.86 0.89
C LEU A 87 -2.53 12.07 1.09
N ILE A 88 -3.03 11.92 2.31
CA ILE A 88 -4.44 12.13 2.61
C ILE A 88 -4.84 13.58 2.34
N ALA A 89 -4.00 14.55 2.69
CA ALA A 89 -4.28 15.95 2.42
C ALA A 89 -4.45 16.19 0.91
N ARG A 90 -3.61 15.57 0.10
CA ARG A 90 -3.72 15.69 -1.35
C ARG A 90 -4.99 15.02 -1.87
N LEU A 91 -5.32 13.84 -1.38
CA LEU A 91 -6.54 13.15 -1.79
C LEU A 91 -7.79 13.93 -1.36
N GLU A 92 -7.73 14.56 -0.20
CA GLU A 92 -8.82 15.40 0.28
C GLU A 92 -9.00 16.63 -0.61
N LYS A 93 -7.89 17.25 -0.99
CA LYS A 93 -7.92 18.39 -1.90
C LYS A 93 -8.52 18.03 -3.25
N ASP A 94 -8.24 16.81 -3.72
CA ASP A 94 -8.77 16.31 -4.98
C ASP A 94 -10.23 15.83 -4.85
N GLY A 95 -10.78 15.88 -3.66
CA GLY A 95 -12.17 15.48 -3.42
C GLY A 95 -12.41 13.99 -3.38
N LEU A 96 -11.36 13.19 -3.18
CA LEU A 96 -11.47 11.73 -3.19
C LEU A 96 -11.71 11.15 -1.82
N VAL A 97 -11.26 11.83 -0.78
CA VAL A 97 -11.51 11.44 0.61
C VAL A 97 -11.97 12.66 1.39
N GLU A 98 -12.57 12.40 2.54
CA GLU A 98 -12.95 13.46 3.45
C GLU A 98 -12.59 13.07 4.86
N ARG A 99 -12.20 14.06 5.65
CA ARG A 99 -11.92 13.88 7.06
C ARG A 99 -13.15 14.26 7.85
N GLY A 100 -13.39 13.49 8.90
CA GLY A 100 -14.50 13.79 9.78
C GLY A 100 -14.22 13.25 11.16
N MET A 101 -14.96 13.74 12.11
CA MET A 101 -14.91 13.20 13.46
C MET A 101 -16.10 12.29 13.65
N CYS A 102 -15.84 11.10 14.14
CA CYS A 102 -16.91 10.18 14.47
C CYS A 102 -17.62 10.70 15.73
N ALA A 103 -18.94 10.72 15.70
CA ALA A 103 -19.72 11.18 16.85
C ALA A 103 -19.45 10.34 18.11
N GLU A 104 -19.13 9.08 17.90
CA GLU A 104 -18.88 8.15 19.00
C GLU A 104 -17.45 8.21 19.51
N ASP A 105 -16.52 8.72 18.71
CA ASP A 105 -15.11 8.75 19.07
C ASP A 105 -14.54 10.13 18.78
N ARG A 106 -14.52 10.96 19.79
CA ARG A 106 -14.02 12.34 19.66
C ARG A 106 -12.50 12.42 19.65
N ARG A 107 -11.81 11.30 19.79
CA ARG A 107 -10.36 11.31 19.98
C ARG A 107 -9.58 11.38 18.69
N GLY A 108 -10.18 11.15 17.56
CA GLY A 108 -9.41 11.05 16.34
C GLY A 108 -10.18 11.48 15.12
N VAL A 109 -9.39 11.94 14.16
CA VAL A 109 -9.90 12.25 12.84
C VAL A 109 -10.01 10.94 12.07
N ARG A 110 -11.12 10.71 11.45
CA ARG A 110 -11.33 9.56 10.60
C ARG A 110 -11.40 9.99 9.15
N VAL A 111 -11.03 9.08 8.28
CA VAL A 111 -10.97 9.33 6.84
C VAL A 111 -11.89 8.35 6.14
N ALA A 112 -12.67 8.85 5.21
CA ALA A 112 -13.60 8.04 4.43
C ALA A 112 -13.53 8.43 2.96
N LEU A 113 -13.91 7.51 2.08
CA LEU A 113 -14.05 7.83 0.67
C LEU A 113 -15.25 8.73 0.45
N THR A 114 -15.10 9.70 -0.45
CA THR A 114 -16.23 10.42 -1.00
C THR A 114 -16.87 9.58 -2.11
N GLY A 115 -18.02 10.00 -2.61
CA GLY A 115 -18.62 9.36 -3.78
C GLY A 115 -17.69 9.38 -4.99
N LYS A 116 -16.98 10.50 -5.18
CA LYS A 116 -16.00 10.64 -6.25
C LYS A 116 -14.85 9.66 -6.05
N GLY A 117 -14.34 9.54 -4.82
CA GLY A 117 -13.26 8.61 -4.51
C GLY A 117 -13.67 7.17 -4.73
N ARG A 118 -14.88 6.82 -4.34
CA ARG A 118 -15.40 5.47 -4.54
C ARG A 118 -15.55 5.15 -6.02
N ALA A 119 -16.03 6.09 -6.81
CA ALA A 119 -16.17 5.89 -8.25
C ALA A 119 -14.81 5.72 -8.92
N LEU A 120 -13.85 6.56 -8.56
CA LEU A 120 -12.50 6.45 -9.12
C LEU A 120 -11.85 5.12 -8.71
N HIS A 121 -11.99 4.74 -7.45
CA HIS A 121 -11.45 3.45 -6.99
C HIS A 121 -12.02 2.30 -7.83
N GLY A 122 -13.33 2.29 -8.06
CA GLY A 122 -13.96 1.25 -8.86
C GLY A 122 -13.45 1.20 -10.29
N ASP A 123 -13.22 2.36 -10.89
CA ASP A 123 -12.71 2.45 -12.27
C ASP A 123 -11.27 1.95 -12.37
N VAL A 124 -10.46 2.20 -11.36
CA VAL A 124 -9.03 1.95 -11.38
C VAL A 124 -8.67 0.58 -10.80
N LEU A 125 -9.56 0.00 -10.02
CA LEU A 125 -9.32 -1.29 -9.38
C LEU A 125 -8.87 -2.36 -10.38
N PRO A 126 -9.55 -2.59 -11.52
CA PRO A 126 -9.08 -3.60 -12.47
C PRO A 126 -7.72 -3.26 -13.08
N VAL A 127 -7.40 -1.99 -13.21
CA VAL A 127 -6.09 -1.56 -13.73
C VAL A 127 -4.99 -1.98 -12.76
N GLN A 128 -5.18 -1.68 -11.49
CA GLN A 128 -4.21 -2.03 -10.45
C GLN A 128 -4.05 -3.56 -10.33
N ARG A 129 -5.16 -4.28 -10.31
CA ARG A 129 -5.12 -5.75 -10.21
C ARG A 129 -4.43 -6.39 -11.41
N ALA A 130 -4.62 -5.84 -12.60
CA ALA A 130 -3.95 -6.35 -13.81
C ALA A 130 -2.43 -6.19 -13.71
N VAL A 131 -1.97 -5.06 -13.20
CA VAL A 131 -0.53 -4.84 -13.00
C VAL A 131 0.01 -5.84 -11.98
N LEU A 132 -0.68 -6.01 -10.86
CA LEU A 132 -0.24 -6.97 -9.84
C LEU A 132 -0.15 -8.38 -10.39
N THR A 133 -1.14 -8.79 -11.17
CA THR A 133 -1.13 -10.11 -11.80
C THR A 133 0.09 -10.27 -12.70
N ARG A 134 0.36 -9.29 -13.55
CA ARG A 134 1.48 -9.34 -14.47
C ARG A 134 2.83 -9.37 -13.74
N MET A 135 2.95 -8.57 -12.68
CA MET A 135 4.23 -8.42 -12.00
C MET A 135 4.49 -9.51 -10.96
N LEU A 136 3.46 -9.99 -10.29
CA LEU A 136 3.62 -10.89 -9.15
C LEU A 136 3.33 -12.34 -9.48
N ALA A 137 2.39 -12.62 -10.38
CA ALA A 137 2.05 -13.97 -10.72
C ALA A 137 3.17 -14.65 -11.53
N GLY A 138 3.79 -13.89 -12.44
CA GLY A 138 4.90 -14.42 -13.23
C GLY A 138 4.48 -15.53 -14.18
N PRO A 139 5.38 -15.94 -15.07
CA PRO A 139 5.04 -16.95 -16.06
C PRO A 139 4.83 -18.35 -15.50
N GLY A 140 5.37 -18.64 -14.33
CA GLY A 140 5.24 -19.98 -13.74
C GLY A 140 4.01 -20.16 -12.87
N VAL A 141 3.41 -19.08 -12.41
CA VAL A 141 2.31 -19.14 -11.44
C VAL A 141 0.96 -19.16 -12.13
N GLY A 142 0.85 -18.51 -13.26
CA GLY A 142 -0.41 -18.44 -13.98
C GLY A 142 -0.71 -19.66 -14.84
N ALA A 143 0.20 -20.59 -14.92
CA ALA A 143 0.04 -21.73 -15.81
C ALA A 143 -0.84 -22.84 -15.22
N GLY A 144 -1.15 -22.74 -13.95
CA GLY A 144 -1.97 -23.74 -13.29
C GLY A 144 -3.44 -23.61 -13.56
#